data_6cf8861be1e8cbc4ca958a9cb684f7bd
#
_entry.id   6cf8861be1e8cbc4ca958a9cb684f7bd
#
_cell.length_a   1.000
_cell.length_b   1.000
_cell.length_c   1.000
_cell.angle_alpha   90.00
_cell.angle_beta   90.00
_cell.angle_gamma   90.00
#
_symmetry.space_group_name_H-M   'P 1'
#
loop_
_entity.id
_entity.type
_entity.pdbx_description
1 polymer ?
#
loop_
_entity_poly.entity_id
_entity_poly.type
_entity_poly.pdbx_seq_one_letter_code
_entity_poly.pdbx_strand_id
1 'polypeptide(L)'
;LALVESGFPHRLTTELATVGVEDFDGALTSPMTAHPHVDPETGAMAFFGYDVFGPPFLRYHELDRTSSLVHSTDVEIPRATMQHDFGVTATRIVFFDLPVVFDVDLAIAGRPLPFRWQPDAGARIGVLDRGEDGTATRWIGVDPCYVFHVMNAFDDGPTVVVDVCRYERTFDTEPGGPIGSGLPTLERWRIDATAGRIETTRLDDRTIEFPRVDETLAGRPYRYGYCVAMSQTDDAQSFDALVRYDLVRDEAVQWDPGPGRSPGEPIFVRDPDGRSDDEGWVLTVVYDATTDTSDLVILDASSFGQDPEAVVHLPARVPFGFHGSWVPAASYR
;
A
#
# COMPACT_ATOMS: atom_id res chain seq x y z
N LEU A 1 3.23 9.91 12.66
CA LEU A 1 1.93 9.36 13.07
C LEU A 1 2.00 7.84 13.12
N ALA A 2 1.30 7.22 14.09
CA ALA A 2 0.98 5.80 14.06
C ALA A 2 -0.45 5.66 13.53
N LEU A 3 -0.62 4.78 12.55
CA LEU A 3 -1.85 4.65 11.78
C LEU A 3 -2.46 3.26 11.96
N VAL A 4 -3.77 3.21 11.94
CA VAL A 4 -4.57 1.99 11.85
C VAL A 4 -5.82 2.31 11.03
N GLU A 5 -6.10 1.50 10.04
CA GLU A 5 -7.16 1.71 9.03
C GLU A 5 -8.54 2.05 9.61
N SER A 6 -8.88 1.52 10.78
CA SER A 6 -10.19 1.66 11.41
C SER A 6 -10.26 2.72 12.53
N GLY A 7 -9.24 3.55 12.69
CA GLY A 7 -9.15 4.50 13.79
C GLY A 7 -8.56 5.85 13.43
N PHE A 8 -8.54 6.74 14.41
CA PHE A 8 -7.82 8.00 14.29
C PHE A 8 -6.31 7.77 14.40
N PRO A 9 -5.49 8.55 13.67
CA PRO A 9 -4.04 8.52 13.81
C PRO A 9 -3.62 8.95 15.22
N HIS A 10 -2.46 8.44 15.68
CA HIS A 10 -1.86 8.86 16.95
C HIS A 10 -0.50 9.51 16.69
N ARG A 11 -0.29 10.64 17.34
CA ARG A 11 1.00 11.33 17.32
C ARG A 11 1.98 10.64 18.26
N LEU A 12 3.17 10.36 17.76
CA LEU A 12 4.29 9.83 18.54
C LEU A 12 5.44 10.84 18.56
N THR A 13 6.24 10.79 19.62
CA THR A 13 7.55 11.47 19.65
C THR A 13 8.57 10.67 18.84
N THR A 14 9.75 11.23 18.64
CA THR A 14 10.88 10.52 18.00
C THR A 14 11.38 9.34 18.82
N GLU A 15 11.15 9.34 20.14
CA GLU A 15 11.43 8.24 21.06
C GLU A 15 10.28 7.22 21.15
N LEU A 16 9.29 7.30 20.22
CA LEU A 16 8.12 6.44 20.14
C LEU A 16 7.15 6.54 21.32
N ALA A 17 7.21 7.61 22.12
CA ALA A 17 6.23 7.86 23.16
C ALA A 17 4.93 8.40 22.54
N THR A 18 3.77 7.85 22.94
CA THR A 18 2.46 8.31 22.48
C THR A 18 2.15 9.68 23.06
N VAL A 19 1.90 10.66 22.19
CA VAL A 19 1.44 12.01 22.58
C VAL A 19 -0.07 12.04 22.74
N GLY A 20 -0.81 11.44 21.81
CA GLY A 20 -2.27 11.37 21.82
C GLY A 20 -2.87 11.20 20.43
N VAL A 21 -4.18 11.23 20.36
CA VAL A 21 -4.93 11.22 19.10
C VAL A 21 -4.61 12.48 18.30
N GLU A 22 -4.44 12.32 16.99
CA GLU A 22 -4.31 13.42 16.04
C GLU A 22 -5.61 13.55 15.24
N ASP A 23 -6.31 14.65 15.42
CA ASP A 23 -7.55 14.96 14.72
C ASP A 23 -7.46 16.25 13.88
N PHE A 24 -6.23 16.77 13.73
CA PHE A 24 -5.93 17.99 12.98
C PHE A 24 -6.80 19.17 13.47
N ASP A 25 -6.71 19.47 14.77
CA ASP A 25 -7.48 20.52 15.47
C ASP A 25 -9.00 20.32 15.38
N GLY A 26 -9.47 19.07 15.41
CA GLY A 26 -10.88 18.69 15.34
C GLY A 26 -11.45 18.71 13.92
N ALA A 27 -10.62 18.90 12.90
CA ALA A 27 -11.07 18.94 11.51
C ALA A 27 -11.31 17.53 10.93
N LEU A 28 -10.57 16.52 11.37
CA LEU A 28 -10.78 15.14 10.96
C LEU A 28 -11.93 14.51 11.77
N THR A 29 -12.94 14.03 11.06
CA THR A 29 -14.14 13.42 11.66
C THR A 29 -14.36 11.96 11.23
N SER A 30 -13.40 11.38 10.51
CA SER A 30 -13.40 9.98 10.04
C SER A 30 -12.16 9.25 10.56
N PRO A 31 -12.10 7.91 10.50
CA PRO A 31 -10.86 7.19 10.56
C PRO A 31 -9.87 7.66 9.47
N MET A 32 -8.61 7.29 9.61
CA MET A 32 -7.57 7.58 8.62
C MET A 32 -6.96 6.26 8.13
N THR A 33 -6.84 6.09 6.81
CA THR A 33 -6.13 4.95 6.21
C THR A 33 -4.73 4.77 6.80
N ALA A 34 -4.23 3.55 6.82
CA ALA A 34 -2.83 3.27 7.14
C ALA A 34 -1.87 3.59 5.97
N HIS A 35 -2.42 3.91 4.78
CA HIS A 35 -1.70 4.21 3.54
C HIS A 35 -1.89 5.66 3.05
N PRO A 36 -1.47 6.69 3.83
CA PRO A 36 -1.45 8.05 3.31
C PRO A 36 -0.32 8.24 2.31
N HIS A 37 -0.55 9.03 1.27
CA HIS A 37 0.46 9.37 0.27
C HIS A 37 0.90 10.82 0.43
N VAL A 38 2.21 11.05 0.51
CA VAL A 38 2.80 12.39 0.57
C VAL A 38 3.34 12.76 -0.80
N ASP A 39 2.87 13.86 -1.34
CA ASP A 39 3.41 14.41 -2.59
C ASP A 39 4.82 14.96 -2.32
N PRO A 40 5.87 14.43 -2.97
CA PRO A 40 7.25 14.78 -2.67
C PRO A 40 7.62 16.23 -3.07
N GLU A 41 6.88 16.86 -3.97
CA GLU A 41 7.14 18.25 -4.41
C GLU A 41 6.44 19.28 -3.53
N THR A 42 5.17 19.01 -3.19
CA THR A 42 4.35 19.97 -2.44
C THR A 42 4.37 19.73 -0.94
N GLY A 43 4.64 18.49 -0.51
CA GLY A 43 4.52 18.05 0.87
C GLY A 43 3.06 17.89 1.32
N ALA A 44 2.09 17.98 0.39
CA ALA A 44 0.70 17.70 0.67
C ALA A 44 0.49 16.20 0.92
N MET A 45 -0.39 15.86 1.86
CA MET A 45 -0.71 14.47 2.18
C MET A 45 -2.13 14.16 1.75
N ALA A 46 -2.30 13.17 0.88
CA ALA A 46 -3.59 12.61 0.49
C ALA A 46 -3.89 11.38 1.34
N PHE A 47 -5.11 11.25 1.81
CA PHE A 47 -5.57 10.07 2.55
C PHE A 47 -7.10 9.93 2.46
N PHE A 48 -7.60 8.79 2.86
CA PHE A 48 -9.04 8.57 3.02
C PHE A 48 -9.36 8.02 4.41
N GLY A 49 -10.63 8.13 4.79
CA GLY A 49 -11.24 7.36 5.85
C GLY A 49 -12.47 6.63 5.34
N TYR A 50 -12.76 5.46 5.89
CA TYR A 50 -13.99 4.75 5.54
C TYR A 50 -14.75 4.28 6.78
N ASP A 51 -16.06 4.09 6.61
CA ASP A 51 -16.97 3.65 7.65
C ASP A 51 -17.77 2.43 7.16
N VAL A 52 -18.13 1.55 8.08
CA VAL A 52 -18.93 0.35 7.79
C VAL A 52 -20.34 0.41 8.40
N PHE A 53 -20.63 1.40 9.23
CA PHE A 53 -21.89 1.50 9.96
C PHE A 53 -22.94 2.36 9.26
N GLY A 54 -22.54 3.19 8.30
CA GLY A 54 -23.47 4.03 7.54
C GLY A 54 -22.76 5.00 6.59
N PRO A 55 -23.49 5.51 5.57
CA PRO A 55 -22.92 6.49 4.65
C PRO A 55 -22.61 7.83 5.34
N PRO A 56 -21.60 8.58 4.85
CA PRO A 56 -20.75 8.21 3.74
C PRO A 56 -19.80 7.08 4.11
N PHE A 57 -19.73 6.03 3.27
CA PHE A 57 -18.84 4.89 3.52
C PHE A 57 -17.39 5.18 3.16
N LEU A 58 -17.11 6.20 2.36
CA LEU A 58 -15.76 6.61 1.97
C LEU A 58 -15.68 8.13 1.95
N ARG A 59 -14.62 8.68 2.53
CA ARG A 59 -14.32 10.11 2.56
C ARG A 59 -12.87 10.34 2.22
N TYR A 60 -12.60 11.24 1.27
CA TYR A 60 -11.27 11.63 0.85
C TYR A 60 -10.85 12.94 1.51
N HIS A 61 -9.54 13.05 1.82
CA HIS A 61 -8.97 14.20 2.51
C HIS A 61 -7.61 14.59 1.94
N GLU A 62 -7.27 15.87 2.01
CA GLU A 62 -5.91 16.38 1.80
C GLU A 62 -5.48 17.30 2.93
N LEU A 63 -4.24 17.09 3.40
CA LEU A 63 -3.52 18.04 4.24
C LEU A 63 -2.53 18.83 3.37
N ASP A 64 -2.34 20.08 3.72
CA ASP A 64 -1.21 20.83 3.18
C ASP A 64 0.11 20.48 3.90
N ARG A 65 1.22 21.03 3.42
CA ARG A 65 2.55 20.83 4.02
C ARG A 65 2.67 21.27 5.49
N THR A 66 1.70 22.03 6.00
CA THR A 66 1.64 22.49 7.41
C THR A 66 0.76 21.60 8.27
N SER A 67 0.31 20.46 7.72
CA SER A 67 -0.63 19.52 8.34
C SER A 67 -2.01 20.12 8.61
N SER A 68 -2.41 21.15 7.87
CA SER A 68 -3.78 21.69 7.92
C SER A 68 -4.68 20.92 6.96
N LEU A 69 -5.88 20.50 7.40
CA LEU A 69 -6.86 19.84 6.55
C LEU A 69 -7.47 20.88 5.60
N VAL A 70 -7.09 20.81 4.31
CA VAL A 70 -7.46 21.81 3.29
C VAL A 70 -8.56 21.33 2.35
N HIS A 71 -8.76 20.02 2.25
CA HIS A 71 -9.82 19.42 1.44
C HIS A 71 -10.41 18.20 2.13
N SER A 72 -11.74 18.06 2.06
CA SER A 72 -12.47 16.90 2.57
C SER A 72 -13.75 16.74 1.77
N THR A 73 -13.96 15.56 1.18
CA THR A 73 -15.14 15.29 0.37
C THR A 73 -15.62 13.86 0.51
N ASP A 74 -16.93 13.65 0.47
CA ASP A 74 -17.54 12.33 0.49
C ASP A 74 -17.45 11.70 -0.90
N VAL A 75 -16.98 10.47 -0.98
CA VAL A 75 -16.90 9.67 -2.22
C VAL A 75 -18.00 8.63 -2.19
N GLU A 76 -18.91 8.70 -3.17
CA GLU A 76 -20.09 7.84 -3.16
C GLU A 76 -19.77 6.40 -3.56
N ILE A 77 -19.84 5.50 -2.59
CA ILE A 77 -19.86 4.05 -2.79
C ILE A 77 -21.16 3.46 -2.24
N PRO A 78 -21.76 2.45 -2.89
CA PRO A 78 -23.13 2.00 -2.59
C PRO A 78 -23.24 1.17 -1.32
N ARG A 79 -22.12 0.70 -0.78
CA ARG A 79 -22.05 -0.20 0.37
C ARG A 79 -20.72 -0.09 1.09
N ALA A 80 -20.66 -0.65 2.30
CA ALA A 80 -19.44 -0.74 3.07
C ALA A 80 -18.53 -1.82 2.49
N THR A 81 -17.62 -1.45 1.59
CA THR A 81 -16.53 -2.29 1.10
C THR A 81 -15.26 -1.97 1.86
N MET A 82 -14.39 -2.97 2.05
CA MET A 82 -13.09 -2.76 2.65
C MET A 82 -12.24 -1.85 1.73
N GLN A 83 -11.75 -0.75 2.29
CA GLN A 83 -10.87 0.19 1.62
C GLN A 83 -9.51 0.13 2.30
N HIS A 84 -8.47 -0.32 1.60
CA HIS A 84 -7.16 -0.52 2.21
C HIS A 84 -6.13 0.51 1.73
N ASP A 85 -5.87 0.54 0.44
CA ASP A 85 -4.97 1.47 -0.23
C ASP A 85 -5.66 2.14 -1.42
N PHE A 86 -5.04 3.13 -2.04
CA PHE A 86 -5.59 3.88 -3.16
C PHE A 86 -4.45 4.46 -4.02
N GLY A 87 -4.75 4.78 -5.28
CA GLY A 87 -3.76 5.39 -6.16
C GLY A 87 -3.76 6.91 -6.04
N VAL A 88 -2.57 7.51 -5.96
CA VAL A 88 -2.40 8.97 -5.96
C VAL A 88 -1.41 9.36 -7.06
N THR A 89 -1.84 10.23 -7.96
CA THR A 89 -0.97 10.85 -8.97
C THR A 89 -0.76 12.33 -8.66
N ALA A 90 -0.01 13.03 -9.49
CA ALA A 90 0.14 14.47 -9.34
C ALA A 90 -1.21 15.22 -9.45
N THR A 91 -2.16 14.70 -10.24
CA THR A 91 -3.42 15.40 -10.54
C THR A 91 -4.69 14.62 -10.24
N ARG A 92 -4.60 13.32 -9.91
CA ARG A 92 -5.76 12.44 -9.76
C ARG A 92 -5.64 11.49 -8.57
N ILE A 93 -6.80 11.03 -8.12
CA ILE A 93 -6.96 10.01 -7.08
C ILE A 93 -7.68 8.82 -7.70
N VAL A 94 -7.25 7.60 -7.35
CA VAL A 94 -7.85 6.35 -7.83
C VAL A 94 -8.37 5.55 -6.64
N PHE A 95 -9.66 5.32 -6.58
CA PHE A 95 -10.34 4.54 -5.55
C PHE A 95 -10.69 3.14 -6.05
N PHE A 96 -10.69 2.17 -5.16
CA PHE A 96 -10.98 0.77 -5.42
C PHE A 96 -12.27 0.36 -4.68
N ASP A 97 -13.44 0.39 -5.34
CA ASP A 97 -14.69 -0.15 -4.79
C ASP A 97 -14.84 -1.60 -5.23
N LEU A 98 -14.19 -2.50 -4.47
CA LEU A 98 -14.00 -3.91 -4.78
C LEU A 98 -14.84 -4.81 -3.86
N PRO A 99 -15.14 -6.08 -4.25
CA PRO A 99 -16.18 -6.88 -3.64
C PRO A 99 -15.78 -7.60 -2.34
N VAL A 100 -15.00 -6.97 -1.49
CA VAL A 100 -14.78 -7.38 -0.09
C VAL A 100 -15.69 -6.53 0.77
N VAL A 101 -16.84 -7.08 1.15
CA VAL A 101 -17.96 -6.36 1.75
C VAL A 101 -18.06 -6.67 3.24
N PHE A 102 -18.36 -5.65 4.04
CA PHE A 102 -18.61 -5.80 5.47
C PHE A 102 -19.79 -6.74 5.73
N ASP A 103 -19.57 -7.69 6.62
CA ASP A 103 -20.53 -8.73 6.98
C ASP A 103 -20.93 -8.58 8.46
N VAL A 104 -22.19 -8.18 8.66
CA VAL A 104 -22.74 -7.90 10.01
C VAL A 104 -22.75 -9.16 10.87
N ASP A 105 -23.00 -10.33 10.29
CA ASP A 105 -23.04 -11.59 11.06
C ASP A 105 -21.65 -11.97 11.56
N LEU A 106 -20.60 -11.76 10.75
CA LEU A 106 -19.21 -11.92 11.19
C LEU A 106 -18.84 -10.92 12.30
N ALA A 107 -19.30 -9.66 12.18
CA ALA A 107 -19.07 -8.65 13.22
C ALA A 107 -19.76 -9.02 14.55
N ILE A 108 -21.01 -9.46 14.51
CA ILE A 108 -21.75 -9.93 15.69
C ILE A 108 -21.07 -11.17 16.29
N ALA A 109 -20.49 -12.05 15.46
CA ALA A 109 -19.72 -13.20 15.91
C ALA A 109 -18.34 -12.84 16.50
N GLY A 110 -17.97 -11.54 16.53
CA GLY A 110 -16.73 -11.04 17.09
C GLY A 110 -15.49 -11.36 16.24
N ARG A 111 -15.64 -11.49 14.92
CA ARG A 111 -14.52 -11.71 14.03
C ARG A 111 -13.69 -10.43 13.91
N PRO A 112 -12.36 -10.50 14.00
CA PRO A 112 -11.48 -9.31 13.93
C PRO A 112 -11.57 -8.54 12.61
N LEU A 113 -11.77 -9.26 11.49
CA LEU A 113 -11.95 -8.71 10.15
C LEU A 113 -13.27 -9.20 9.59
N PRO A 114 -14.40 -8.51 9.88
CA PRO A 114 -15.74 -8.95 9.52
C PRO A 114 -16.08 -8.59 8.08
N PHE A 115 -15.28 -9.08 7.15
CA PHE A 115 -15.48 -8.89 5.72
C PHE A 115 -15.61 -10.23 5.00
N ARG A 116 -16.29 -10.21 3.86
CA ARG A 116 -16.52 -11.39 3.03
C ARG A 116 -16.44 -11.06 1.55
N TRP A 117 -15.87 -11.97 0.77
CA TRP A 117 -15.88 -11.90 -0.68
C TRP A 117 -17.31 -12.06 -1.23
N GLN A 118 -17.78 -11.07 -1.97
CA GLN A 118 -19.12 -11.03 -2.58
C GLN A 118 -19.01 -10.57 -4.04
N PRO A 119 -18.61 -11.43 -4.99
CA PRO A 119 -18.35 -11.02 -6.38
C PRO A 119 -19.58 -10.43 -7.08
N ASP A 120 -20.80 -10.87 -6.71
CA ASP A 120 -22.06 -10.32 -7.23
C ASP A 120 -22.32 -8.87 -6.79
N ALA A 121 -21.56 -8.36 -5.81
CA ALA A 121 -21.61 -6.97 -5.42
C ALA A 121 -21.08 -6.02 -6.52
N GLY A 122 -20.36 -6.56 -7.51
CA GLY A 122 -19.67 -5.82 -8.54
C GLY A 122 -18.32 -5.26 -8.06
N ALA A 123 -17.49 -4.85 -9.02
CA ALA A 123 -16.20 -4.22 -8.78
C ALA A 123 -16.05 -3.03 -9.73
N ARG A 124 -15.50 -1.93 -9.24
CA ARG A 124 -15.30 -0.73 -10.04
C ARG A 124 -14.13 0.10 -9.50
N ILE A 125 -13.52 0.85 -10.41
CA ILE A 125 -12.43 1.77 -10.12
C ILE A 125 -12.95 3.19 -10.31
N GLY A 126 -12.72 4.05 -9.31
CA GLY A 126 -13.09 5.46 -9.34
C GLY A 126 -11.89 6.34 -9.63
N VAL A 127 -12.03 7.32 -10.52
CA VAL A 127 -11.01 8.34 -10.77
C VAL A 127 -11.60 9.71 -10.46
N LEU A 128 -10.95 10.42 -9.55
CA LEU A 128 -11.30 11.79 -9.12
C LEU A 128 -10.13 12.72 -9.47
N ASP A 129 -10.40 13.85 -10.10
CA ASP A 129 -9.39 14.90 -10.26
C ASP A 129 -9.16 15.58 -8.89
N ARG A 130 -7.91 15.82 -8.48
CA ARG A 130 -7.58 16.38 -7.16
C ARG A 130 -8.21 17.76 -6.98
N GLY A 131 -8.74 18.00 -5.79
CA GLY A 131 -9.43 19.24 -5.44
C GLY A 131 -10.89 19.34 -5.90
N GLU A 132 -11.39 18.37 -6.67
CA GLU A 132 -12.80 18.29 -7.05
C GLU A 132 -13.64 17.64 -5.94
N ASP A 133 -14.96 17.87 -6.00
CA ASP A 133 -15.92 17.22 -5.14
C ASP A 133 -16.03 15.73 -5.45
N GLY A 134 -16.12 14.87 -4.44
CA GLY A 134 -16.17 13.42 -4.60
C GLY A 134 -17.31 12.90 -5.48
N THR A 135 -18.37 13.68 -5.67
CA THR A 135 -19.47 13.38 -6.61
C THR A 135 -19.03 13.42 -8.08
N ALA A 136 -17.87 14.05 -8.37
CA ALA A 136 -17.27 14.06 -9.70
C ALA A 136 -16.48 12.78 -10.03
N THR A 137 -16.39 11.81 -9.09
CA THR A 137 -15.67 10.55 -9.32
C THR A 137 -16.27 9.79 -10.51
N ARG A 138 -15.41 9.48 -11.47
CA ARG A 138 -15.78 8.69 -12.64
C ARG A 138 -15.53 7.22 -12.37
N TRP A 139 -16.60 6.44 -12.30
CA TRP A 139 -16.55 5.00 -11.99
C TRP A 139 -16.53 4.13 -13.23
N ILE A 140 -15.62 3.17 -13.27
CA ILE A 140 -15.45 2.22 -14.38
C ILE A 140 -15.53 0.80 -13.81
N GLY A 141 -16.44 -0.03 -14.34
CA GLY A 141 -16.58 -1.43 -13.95
C GLY A 141 -15.37 -2.25 -14.35
N VAL A 142 -14.98 -3.20 -13.47
CA VAL A 142 -13.93 -4.20 -13.70
C VAL A 142 -14.40 -5.58 -13.30
N ASP A 143 -13.68 -6.61 -13.71
CA ASP A 143 -13.92 -7.95 -13.20
C ASP A 143 -13.63 -8.00 -11.69
N PRO A 144 -14.39 -8.80 -10.92
CA PRO A 144 -14.17 -8.97 -9.50
C PRO A 144 -12.72 -9.34 -9.19
N CYS A 145 -12.09 -8.53 -8.34
CA CYS A 145 -10.72 -8.70 -7.87
C CYS A 145 -10.54 -7.96 -6.56
N TYR A 146 -9.37 -8.07 -5.95
CA TYR A 146 -9.01 -7.22 -4.80
C TYR A 146 -7.59 -6.67 -4.96
N VAL A 147 -7.37 -5.50 -4.39
CA VAL A 147 -6.07 -4.83 -4.30
C VAL A 147 -5.89 -4.44 -2.84
N PHE A 148 -4.88 -5.02 -2.18
CA PHE A 148 -4.44 -4.50 -0.89
C PHE A 148 -3.53 -3.31 -1.13
N HIS A 149 -2.50 -3.43 -1.95
CA HIS A 149 -1.47 -2.42 -2.08
C HIS A 149 -1.24 -1.96 -3.51
N VAL A 150 -0.99 -0.67 -3.63
CA VAL A 150 -0.57 0.04 -4.84
C VAL A 150 0.94 0.25 -4.80
N MET A 151 1.66 -0.19 -5.83
CA MET A 151 3.10 0.07 -5.94
C MET A 151 3.35 1.55 -6.20
N ASN A 152 2.68 2.12 -7.19
CA ASN A 152 2.64 3.55 -7.49
C ASN A 152 1.54 3.85 -8.50
N ALA A 153 1.18 5.13 -8.63
CA ALA A 153 0.30 5.62 -9.67
C ALA A 153 0.89 6.89 -10.29
N PHE A 154 0.63 7.13 -11.57
CA PHE A 154 1.09 8.37 -12.24
C PHE A 154 0.22 8.74 -13.43
N ASP A 155 0.30 10.01 -13.81
CA ASP A 155 -0.40 10.53 -14.97
C ASP A 155 0.41 10.28 -16.26
N ASP A 156 -0.25 9.72 -17.29
CA ASP A 156 0.27 9.60 -18.64
C ASP A 156 -0.73 10.28 -19.61
N GLY A 157 -0.65 11.60 -19.68
CA GLY A 157 -1.62 12.43 -20.37
C GLY A 157 -3.03 12.27 -19.79
N PRO A 158 -4.03 11.87 -20.61
CA PRO A 158 -5.40 11.64 -20.14
C PRO A 158 -5.56 10.34 -19.33
N THR A 159 -4.60 9.43 -19.43
CA THR A 159 -4.61 8.12 -18.80
C THR A 159 -3.95 8.18 -17.44
N VAL A 160 -4.52 7.49 -16.46
CA VAL A 160 -3.84 7.16 -15.18
C VAL A 160 -3.23 5.78 -15.30
N VAL A 161 -1.97 5.65 -14.94
CA VAL A 161 -1.29 4.35 -14.82
C VAL A 161 -1.20 4.00 -13.35
N VAL A 162 -1.61 2.80 -12.98
CA VAL A 162 -1.53 2.30 -11.59
C VAL A 162 -0.94 0.90 -11.60
N ASP A 163 0.12 0.68 -10.83
CA ASP A 163 0.71 -0.63 -10.63
C ASP A 163 0.27 -1.19 -9.28
N VAL A 164 -0.32 -2.40 -9.29
CA VAL A 164 -1.02 -2.97 -8.14
C VAL A 164 -0.65 -4.42 -7.89
N CYS A 165 -0.69 -4.84 -6.62
CA CYS A 165 -0.73 -6.25 -6.24
C CYS A 165 -2.19 -6.73 -6.32
N ARG A 166 -2.54 -7.39 -7.43
CA ARG A 166 -3.92 -7.82 -7.71
C ARG A 166 -4.15 -9.25 -7.28
N TYR A 167 -5.17 -9.44 -6.46
CA TYR A 167 -5.72 -10.75 -6.06
C TYR A 167 -6.93 -11.09 -6.94
N GLU A 168 -7.03 -12.34 -7.43
CA GLU A 168 -8.27 -12.79 -8.09
C GLU A 168 -9.42 -12.84 -7.10
N ARG A 169 -9.16 -13.24 -5.86
CA ARG A 169 -10.11 -13.27 -4.75
C ARG A 169 -9.39 -13.30 -3.42
N THR A 170 -10.07 -12.84 -2.38
CA THR A 170 -9.62 -12.92 -0.98
C THR A 170 -10.85 -12.90 -0.07
N PHE A 171 -10.74 -13.14 1.23
CA PHE A 171 -11.87 -13.23 2.16
C PHE A 171 -12.96 -14.23 1.74
N ASP A 172 -12.59 -15.28 1.00
CA ASP A 172 -13.49 -16.31 0.43
C ASP A 172 -13.39 -17.65 1.17
N THR A 173 -12.56 -17.74 2.23
CA THR A 173 -12.40 -18.92 3.08
C THR A 173 -13.12 -18.75 4.42
N GLU A 174 -13.53 -19.85 5.05
CA GLU A 174 -14.04 -19.82 6.42
C GLU A 174 -12.90 -20.08 7.44
N PRO A 175 -12.84 -19.31 8.51
CA PRO A 175 -13.84 -18.39 9.08
C PRO A 175 -13.83 -16.96 8.54
N GLY A 176 -13.27 -16.71 7.38
CA GLY A 176 -13.07 -15.37 6.81
C GLY A 176 -11.74 -14.75 7.26
N GLY A 177 -11.19 -13.92 6.43
CA GLY A 177 -9.93 -13.23 6.66
C GLY A 177 -9.21 -12.92 5.35
N PRO A 178 -8.08 -12.22 5.41
CA PRO A 178 -7.35 -11.79 4.21
C PRO A 178 -6.68 -12.94 3.46
N ILE A 179 -6.53 -14.10 4.10
CA ILE A 179 -6.02 -15.29 3.41
C ILE A 179 -7.16 -15.90 2.63
N GLY A 180 -7.11 -15.75 1.31
CA GLY A 180 -8.09 -16.29 0.37
C GLY A 180 -7.49 -17.34 -0.54
N SER A 181 -8.28 -17.82 -1.50
CA SER A 181 -7.82 -18.79 -2.50
C SER A 181 -7.02 -18.14 -3.64
N GLY A 182 -7.05 -16.82 -3.78
CA GLY A 182 -6.30 -16.07 -4.78
C GLY A 182 -4.95 -15.58 -4.25
N LEU A 183 -3.93 -15.67 -5.09
CA LEU A 183 -2.61 -15.13 -4.81
C LEU A 183 -2.37 -13.86 -5.63
N PRO A 184 -1.69 -12.84 -5.06
CA PRO A 184 -1.48 -11.58 -5.74
C PRO A 184 -0.36 -11.67 -6.78
N THR A 185 -0.56 -10.98 -7.89
CA THR A 185 0.46 -10.76 -8.92
C THR A 185 0.59 -9.29 -9.23
N LEU A 186 1.75 -8.87 -9.75
CA LEU A 186 1.96 -7.49 -10.15
C LEU A 186 1.28 -7.22 -11.49
N GLU A 187 0.36 -6.26 -11.49
CA GLU A 187 -0.34 -5.82 -12.69
C GLU A 187 -0.23 -4.30 -12.88
N ARG A 188 -0.15 -3.87 -14.14
CA ARG A 188 -0.29 -2.46 -14.54
C ARG A 188 -1.66 -2.23 -15.13
N TRP A 189 -2.37 -1.25 -14.59
CA TRP A 189 -3.66 -0.80 -15.07
C TRP A 189 -3.53 0.57 -15.71
N ARG A 190 -3.95 0.68 -16.97
CA ARG A 190 -4.03 1.94 -17.70
C ARG A 190 -5.48 2.37 -17.78
N ILE A 191 -5.84 3.44 -17.09
CA ILE A 191 -7.21 3.87 -16.84
C ILE A 191 -7.47 5.14 -17.64
N ASP A 192 -8.30 5.04 -18.67
CA ASP A 192 -8.89 6.19 -19.39
C ASP A 192 -10.29 6.44 -18.82
N ALA A 193 -10.38 7.32 -17.82
CA ALA A 193 -11.64 7.63 -17.16
C ALA A 193 -12.62 8.38 -18.08
N THR A 194 -12.14 9.06 -19.11
CA THR A 194 -13.00 9.77 -20.09
C THR A 194 -13.63 8.77 -21.07
N ALA A 195 -12.86 7.80 -21.53
CA ALA A 195 -13.36 6.74 -22.40
C ALA A 195 -14.09 5.62 -21.61
N GLY A 196 -14.01 5.61 -20.28
CA GLY A 196 -14.59 4.55 -19.43
C GLY A 196 -13.93 3.19 -19.64
N ARG A 197 -12.60 3.16 -19.85
CA ARG A 197 -11.86 1.94 -20.21
C ARG A 197 -10.65 1.75 -19.30
N ILE A 198 -10.41 0.49 -18.95
CA ILE A 198 -9.19 0.04 -18.25
C ILE A 198 -8.55 -1.07 -19.10
N GLU A 199 -7.25 -0.91 -19.35
CA GLU A 199 -6.40 -1.93 -19.95
C GLU A 199 -5.48 -2.47 -18.87
N THR A 200 -5.46 -3.79 -18.69
CA THR A 200 -4.63 -4.45 -17.67
C THR A 200 -3.53 -5.26 -18.33
N THR A 201 -2.34 -5.20 -17.76
CA THR A 201 -1.18 -5.99 -18.20
C THR A 201 -0.54 -6.61 -16.96
N ARG A 202 -0.40 -7.93 -16.95
CA ARG A 202 0.36 -8.62 -15.93
C ARG A 202 1.84 -8.38 -16.18
N LEU A 203 2.54 -7.88 -15.16
CA LEU A 203 3.97 -7.55 -15.22
C LEU A 203 4.83 -8.72 -14.74
N ASP A 204 4.32 -9.56 -13.82
CA ASP A 204 5.02 -10.74 -13.33
C ASP A 204 4.00 -11.81 -12.87
N ASP A 205 4.36 -13.08 -13.04
CA ASP A 205 3.56 -14.23 -12.60
C ASP A 205 3.93 -14.68 -11.17
N ARG A 206 4.96 -14.10 -10.55
CA ARG A 206 5.29 -14.40 -9.16
C ARG A 206 4.19 -13.91 -8.25
N THR A 207 3.99 -14.64 -7.16
CA THR A 207 3.19 -14.15 -6.04
C THR A 207 4.00 -13.11 -5.28
N ILE A 208 3.53 -11.87 -5.25
CA ILE A 208 4.25 -10.75 -4.64
C ILE A 208 3.29 -9.84 -3.86
N GLU A 209 3.81 -9.23 -2.81
CA GLU A 209 3.13 -8.25 -1.99
C GLU A 209 4.09 -7.20 -1.41
N PHE A 210 3.56 -6.27 -0.63
CA PHE A 210 4.30 -5.17 -0.03
C PHE A 210 5.13 -4.40 -1.07
N PRO A 211 4.46 -3.85 -2.10
CA PRO A 211 5.14 -3.12 -3.15
C PRO A 211 5.62 -1.77 -2.63
N ARG A 212 6.87 -1.42 -2.97
CA ARG A 212 7.47 -0.13 -2.61
C ARG A 212 8.23 0.46 -3.80
N VAL A 213 8.34 1.76 -3.80
CA VAL A 213 9.14 2.53 -4.76
C VAL A 213 10.02 3.53 -4.01
N ASP A 214 10.84 4.26 -4.72
CA ASP A 214 11.42 5.49 -4.20
C ASP A 214 10.31 6.50 -3.91
N GLU A 215 10.12 6.85 -2.65
CA GLU A 215 9.06 7.76 -2.22
C GLU A 215 9.19 9.18 -2.80
N THR A 216 10.39 9.56 -3.25
CA THR A 216 10.57 10.83 -3.98
C THR A 216 9.95 10.82 -5.38
N LEU A 217 9.53 9.65 -5.86
CA LEU A 217 8.82 9.43 -7.13
C LEU A 217 7.34 9.04 -6.92
N ALA A 218 6.82 9.14 -5.71
CA ALA A 218 5.40 8.89 -5.45
C ALA A 218 4.53 9.82 -6.31
N GLY A 219 3.52 9.24 -6.98
CA GLY A 219 2.63 9.98 -7.87
C GLY A 219 3.23 10.33 -9.24
N ARG A 220 4.42 9.84 -9.58
CA ARG A 220 5.17 10.17 -10.80
C ARG A 220 5.66 8.93 -11.54
N PRO A 221 5.99 9.03 -12.85
CA PRO A 221 6.65 7.95 -13.56
C PRO A 221 7.94 7.52 -12.84
N TYR A 222 8.15 6.22 -12.76
CA TYR A 222 9.26 5.61 -12.04
C TYR A 222 9.77 4.39 -12.82
N ARG A 223 10.97 3.93 -12.47
CA ARG A 223 11.60 2.80 -13.13
C ARG A 223 11.68 1.56 -12.25
N TYR A 224 12.02 1.73 -10.99
CA TYR A 224 12.27 0.60 -10.09
C TYR A 224 11.17 0.45 -9.04
N GLY A 225 10.68 -0.78 -8.90
CA GLY A 225 9.77 -1.18 -7.83
C GLY A 225 10.36 -2.35 -7.05
N TYR A 226 9.99 -2.47 -5.78
CA TYR A 226 10.47 -3.50 -4.87
C TYR A 226 9.27 -4.18 -4.22
N CYS A 227 9.31 -5.52 -4.10
CA CYS A 227 8.24 -6.31 -3.48
C CYS A 227 8.82 -7.42 -2.65
N VAL A 228 7.98 -8.03 -1.83
CA VAL A 228 8.24 -9.33 -1.21
C VAL A 228 7.66 -10.42 -2.10
N ALA A 229 8.46 -11.44 -2.43
CA ALA A 229 7.96 -12.67 -3.02
C ALA A 229 7.37 -13.56 -1.92
N MET A 230 6.21 -14.13 -2.22
CA MET A 230 5.47 -14.97 -1.28
C MET A 230 5.34 -16.38 -1.82
N SER A 231 5.33 -17.36 -0.92
CA SER A 231 4.79 -18.68 -1.19
C SER A 231 3.62 -18.99 -0.26
N GLN A 232 2.77 -19.87 -0.71
CA GLN A 232 1.63 -20.35 0.07
C GLN A 232 1.65 -21.87 0.07
N THR A 233 1.56 -22.44 1.26
CA THR A 233 1.24 -23.84 1.49
C THR A 233 -0.20 -23.95 1.98
N ASP A 234 -0.74 -25.18 2.10
CA ASP A 234 -2.10 -25.40 2.61
C ASP A 234 -2.31 -24.80 4.02
N ASP A 235 -1.24 -24.66 4.80
CA ASP A 235 -1.29 -24.27 6.21
C ASP A 235 -0.72 -22.86 6.50
N ALA A 236 0.05 -22.26 5.59
CA ALA A 236 0.74 -21.00 5.86
C ALA A 236 1.13 -20.22 4.59
N GLN A 237 1.16 -18.89 4.75
CA GLN A 237 1.86 -18.00 3.82
C GLN A 237 3.25 -17.69 4.39
N SER A 238 4.26 -17.65 3.52
CA SER A 238 5.62 -17.25 3.88
C SER A 238 6.13 -16.16 2.95
N PHE A 239 6.99 -15.30 3.48
CA PHE A 239 7.76 -14.33 2.70
C PHE A 239 9.14 -14.92 2.48
N ASP A 240 9.48 -15.16 1.22
CA ASP A 240 10.64 -15.99 0.89
C ASP A 240 11.81 -15.19 0.36
N ALA A 241 11.54 -14.08 -0.32
CA ALA A 241 12.58 -13.28 -0.98
C ALA A 241 12.11 -11.84 -1.20
N LEU A 242 13.04 -10.96 -1.54
CA LEU A 242 12.74 -9.66 -2.12
C LEU A 242 12.92 -9.68 -3.63
N VAL A 243 12.12 -8.90 -4.35
CA VAL A 243 12.21 -8.76 -5.81
C VAL A 243 12.33 -7.28 -6.15
N ARG A 244 13.34 -6.91 -6.95
CA ARG A 244 13.44 -5.61 -7.61
C ARG A 244 13.01 -5.74 -9.06
N TYR A 245 12.11 -4.90 -9.50
CA TYR A 245 11.66 -4.76 -10.87
C TYR A 245 12.34 -3.57 -11.55
N ASP A 246 12.85 -3.75 -12.77
CA ASP A 246 13.17 -2.68 -13.72
C ASP A 246 12.05 -2.62 -14.76
N LEU A 247 11.08 -1.77 -14.53
CA LEU A 247 9.86 -1.67 -15.34
C LEU A 247 10.09 -1.07 -16.74
N VAL A 248 11.28 -0.50 -16.98
CA VAL A 248 11.67 0.00 -18.30
C VAL A 248 12.31 -1.09 -19.15
N ARG A 249 13.06 -2.00 -18.52
CA ARG A 249 13.73 -3.12 -19.20
C ARG A 249 12.92 -4.41 -19.20
N ASP A 250 11.82 -4.45 -18.45
CA ASP A 250 11.02 -5.66 -18.22
C ASP A 250 11.89 -6.78 -17.60
N GLU A 251 12.65 -6.41 -16.57
CA GLU A 251 13.57 -7.31 -15.88
C GLU A 251 13.22 -7.36 -14.38
N ALA A 252 13.40 -8.53 -13.77
CA ALA A 252 13.24 -8.71 -12.33
C ALA A 252 14.44 -9.46 -11.75
N VAL A 253 14.96 -8.95 -10.64
CA VAL A 253 16.06 -9.56 -9.88
C VAL A 253 15.57 -9.92 -8.50
N GLN A 254 15.88 -11.14 -8.03
CA GLN A 254 15.51 -11.63 -6.72
C GLN A 254 16.72 -11.66 -5.77
N TRP A 255 16.49 -11.31 -4.52
CA TRP A 255 17.39 -11.54 -3.40
C TRP A 255 16.74 -12.50 -2.41
N ASP A 256 17.45 -13.59 -2.08
CA ASP A 256 17.03 -14.65 -1.17
C ASP A 256 17.82 -14.54 0.15
N PRO A 257 17.17 -14.38 1.31
CA PRO A 257 17.85 -14.27 2.61
C PRO A 257 18.44 -15.60 3.08
N GLY A 258 18.16 -16.71 2.41
CA GLY A 258 18.58 -18.05 2.77
C GLY A 258 17.53 -18.86 3.54
N PRO A 259 17.78 -20.17 3.71
CA PRO A 259 16.79 -21.09 4.28
C PRO A 259 16.44 -20.76 5.73
N GLY A 260 15.14 -20.81 6.04
CA GLY A 260 14.62 -20.53 7.39
C GLY A 260 14.56 -19.03 7.72
N ARG A 261 14.81 -18.17 6.75
CA ARG A 261 14.78 -16.72 6.93
C ARG A 261 13.67 -16.10 6.09
N SER A 262 12.95 -15.13 6.67
CA SER A 262 11.82 -14.46 6.04
C SER A 262 12.04 -12.95 6.05
N PRO A 263 12.13 -12.28 4.88
CA PRO A 263 12.24 -10.83 4.81
C PRO A 263 10.85 -10.19 5.05
N GLY A 264 10.86 -9.00 5.62
CA GLY A 264 9.69 -8.11 5.66
C GLY A 264 9.63 -7.19 4.45
N GLU A 265 8.77 -6.17 4.53
CA GLU A 265 8.61 -5.14 3.49
C GLU A 265 9.97 -4.50 3.13
N PRO A 266 10.29 -4.33 1.83
CA PRO A 266 11.48 -3.61 1.39
C PRO A 266 11.25 -2.10 1.45
N ILE A 267 12.17 -1.36 2.07
CA ILE A 267 12.14 0.10 2.11
C ILE A 267 13.32 0.64 1.30
N PHE A 268 13.05 1.31 0.20
CA PHE A 268 14.11 1.97 -0.57
C PHE A 268 14.49 3.30 0.07
N VAL A 269 15.79 3.53 0.22
CA VAL A 269 16.37 4.78 0.71
C VAL A 269 17.34 5.30 -0.34
N ARG A 270 16.99 6.40 -0.96
CA ARG A 270 17.81 7.04 -2.00
C ARG A 270 19.15 7.53 -1.42
N ASP A 271 20.23 7.29 -2.15
CA ASP A 271 21.49 7.96 -1.87
C ASP A 271 21.34 9.46 -2.21
N PRO A 272 21.55 10.38 -1.26
CA PRO A 272 21.43 11.82 -1.51
C PRO A 272 22.42 12.34 -2.55
N ASP A 273 23.53 11.65 -2.77
CA ASP A 273 24.55 11.98 -3.77
C ASP A 273 24.36 11.16 -5.08
N GLY A 274 23.40 10.25 -5.10
CA GLY A 274 23.09 9.37 -6.22
C GLY A 274 22.60 10.11 -7.46
N ARG A 275 22.94 9.56 -8.64
CA ARG A 275 22.64 10.15 -9.97
C ARG A 275 21.72 9.29 -10.82
N SER A 276 21.53 8.03 -10.45
CA SER A 276 20.59 7.11 -11.10
C SER A 276 19.44 6.71 -10.17
N ASP A 277 18.36 6.18 -10.73
CA ASP A 277 17.14 5.85 -9.99
C ASP A 277 17.31 4.64 -9.05
N ASP A 278 18.38 3.87 -9.20
CA ASP A 278 18.72 2.72 -8.36
C ASP A 278 19.92 2.97 -7.42
N GLU A 279 20.49 4.16 -7.39
CA GLU A 279 21.51 4.50 -6.40
C GLU A 279 20.86 4.76 -5.05
N GLY A 280 21.14 3.86 -4.12
CA GLY A 280 20.56 3.86 -2.78
C GLY A 280 20.57 2.47 -2.15
N TRP A 281 19.80 2.33 -1.11
CA TRP A 281 19.76 1.10 -0.32
C TRP A 281 18.34 0.57 -0.19
N VAL A 282 18.22 -0.75 -0.12
CA VAL A 282 16.97 -1.41 0.28
C VAL A 282 17.14 -1.98 1.67
N LEU A 283 16.31 -1.53 2.60
CA LEU A 283 16.29 -1.95 3.98
C LEU A 283 15.13 -2.93 4.19
N THR A 284 15.37 -4.04 4.89
CA THR A 284 14.34 -4.97 5.31
C THR A 284 14.67 -5.59 6.65
N VAL A 285 13.66 -5.91 7.45
CA VAL A 285 13.83 -6.72 8.65
C VAL A 285 13.66 -8.19 8.28
N VAL A 286 14.68 -8.98 8.52
CA VAL A 286 14.69 -10.43 8.24
C VAL A 286 14.53 -11.19 9.54
N TYR A 287 13.52 -12.02 9.62
CA TYR A 287 13.34 -12.98 10.72
C TYR A 287 14.07 -14.28 10.42
N ASP A 288 14.81 -14.80 11.38
CA ASP A 288 15.50 -16.10 11.33
C ASP A 288 14.80 -17.08 12.29
N ALA A 289 14.10 -18.05 11.70
CA ALA A 289 13.34 -19.06 12.46
C ALA A 289 14.25 -20.06 13.19
N THR A 290 15.54 -20.17 12.81
CA THR A 290 16.47 -21.11 13.47
C THR A 290 16.97 -20.61 14.80
N THR A 291 17.07 -19.29 14.95
CA THR A 291 17.57 -18.61 16.15
C THR A 291 16.49 -17.83 16.90
N ASP A 292 15.29 -17.67 16.30
CA ASP A 292 14.20 -16.82 16.79
C ASP A 292 14.65 -15.36 17.01
N THR A 293 15.43 -14.83 16.07
CA THR A 293 15.98 -13.47 16.09
C THR A 293 15.61 -12.69 14.85
N SER A 294 15.89 -11.41 14.84
CA SER A 294 15.68 -10.55 13.65
C SER A 294 16.93 -9.71 13.37
N ASP A 295 17.19 -9.53 12.08
CA ASP A 295 18.25 -8.70 11.56
C ASP A 295 17.65 -7.55 10.74
N LEU A 296 18.21 -6.35 10.84
CA LEU A 296 18.01 -5.32 9.82
C LEU A 296 19.08 -5.54 8.73
N VAL A 297 18.63 -5.89 7.54
CA VAL A 297 19.48 -6.13 6.38
C VAL A 297 19.45 -4.92 5.47
N ILE A 298 20.61 -4.52 4.96
CA ILE A 298 20.82 -3.39 4.06
C ILE A 298 21.44 -3.91 2.77
N LEU A 299 20.72 -3.78 1.67
CA LEU A 299 21.15 -4.18 0.34
C LEU A 299 21.51 -2.93 -0.48
N ASP A 300 22.56 -2.99 -1.28
CA ASP A 300 22.79 -1.99 -2.32
C ASP A 300 21.77 -2.20 -3.44
N ALA A 301 20.96 -1.18 -3.70
CA ALA A 301 19.89 -1.27 -4.68
C ALA A 301 20.41 -1.36 -6.12
N SER A 302 21.59 -0.82 -6.42
CA SER A 302 22.20 -0.86 -7.76
C SER A 302 22.73 -2.24 -8.10
N SER A 303 23.21 -2.99 -7.11
CA SER A 303 23.70 -4.38 -7.21
C SER A 303 22.75 -5.38 -6.54
N PHE A 304 21.46 -5.10 -6.56
CA PHE A 304 20.43 -5.92 -5.95
C PHE A 304 20.51 -7.38 -6.37
N GLY A 305 20.37 -8.30 -5.41
CA GLY A 305 20.56 -9.75 -5.64
C GLY A 305 21.94 -10.26 -5.23
N GLN A 306 22.86 -9.37 -4.87
CA GLN A 306 24.16 -9.73 -4.30
C GLN A 306 24.09 -9.84 -2.77
N ASP A 307 25.22 -10.17 -2.14
CA ASP A 307 25.32 -10.20 -0.67
C ASP A 307 24.98 -8.83 -0.06
N PRO A 308 24.38 -8.81 1.15
CA PRO A 308 24.07 -7.56 1.83
C PRO A 308 25.31 -6.68 2.05
N GLU A 309 25.16 -5.38 1.89
CA GLU A 309 26.19 -4.40 2.24
C GLU A 309 26.43 -4.35 3.76
N ALA A 310 25.33 -4.50 4.52
CA ALA A 310 25.41 -4.57 5.97
C ALA A 310 24.26 -5.41 6.57
N VAL A 311 24.55 -6.00 7.73
CA VAL A 311 23.58 -6.71 8.57
C VAL A 311 23.71 -6.19 9.99
N VAL A 312 22.61 -5.70 10.56
CA VAL A 312 22.54 -5.25 11.95
C VAL A 312 21.72 -6.23 12.75
N HIS A 313 22.37 -6.97 13.65
CA HIS A 313 21.68 -7.89 14.54
C HIS A 313 20.87 -7.11 15.58
N LEU A 314 19.55 -7.30 15.57
CA LEU A 314 18.67 -6.59 16.49
C LEU A 314 18.68 -7.26 17.87
N PRO A 315 18.56 -6.46 18.95
CA PRO A 315 18.65 -7.00 20.32
C PRO A 315 17.44 -7.85 20.74
N ALA A 316 16.36 -7.79 19.96
CA ALA A 316 15.12 -8.54 20.18
C ALA A 316 14.51 -8.95 18.86
N ARG A 317 13.74 -10.06 18.89
CA ARG A 317 12.91 -10.44 17.76
C ARG A 317 11.91 -9.33 17.44
N VAL A 318 11.84 -8.94 16.18
CA VAL A 318 10.79 -8.07 15.66
C VAL A 318 9.59 -8.96 15.29
N PRO A 319 8.40 -8.71 15.83
CA PRO A 319 7.20 -9.42 15.40
C PRO A 319 6.95 -9.25 13.90
N PHE A 320 6.29 -10.22 13.27
CA PHE A 320 5.80 -10.01 11.92
C PHE A 320 4.88 -8.78 11.92
N GLY A 321 5.25 -7.80 11.11
CA GLY A 321 4.54 -6.54 10.95
C GLY A 321 3.97 -6.43 9.54
N PHE A 322 3.50 -5.22 9.21
CA PHE A 322 2.99 -4.90 7.89
C PHE A 322 3.93 -3.90 7.21
N HIS A 323 3.94 -2.67 7.67
CA HIS A 323 4.62 -1.58 6.99
C HIS A 323 5.66 -0.91 7.86
N GLY A 324 6.71 -0.42 7.22
CA GLY A 324 7.71 0.46 7.78
C GLY A 324 7.92 1.69 6.90
N SER A 325 8.67 2.65 7.40
CA SER A 325 9.09 3.80 6.62
C SER A 325 10.45 4.30 7.07
N TRP A 326 11.18 4.86 6.15
CA TRP A 326 12.41 5.58 6.43
C TRP A 326 12.10 7.06 6.68
N VAL A 327 12.54 7.59 7.81
CA VAL A 327 12.39 9.01 8.13
C VAL A 327 13.78 9.65 8.23
N PRO A 328 14.14 10.52 7.28
CA PRO A 328 15.43 11.19 7.31
C PRO A 328 15.62 12.02 8.59
N ALA A 329 16.83 12.02 9.16
CA ALA A 329 17.14 12.78 10.40
C ALA A 329 16.86 14.30 10.28
N ALA A 330 16.89 14.85 9.07
CA ALA A 330 16.54 16.25 8.82
C ALA A 330 15.04 16.55 9.05
N SER A 331 14.16 15.54 8.97
CA SER A 331 12.72 15.66 9.20
C SER A 331 12.36 15.78 10.68
N TYR A 332 13.30 15.56 11.59
CA TYR A 332 13.10 15.71 13.05
C TYR A 332 13.51 17.08 13.61
N ARG A 333 13.87 18.06 12.77
CA ARG A 333 14.35 19.38 13.19
C ARG A 333 13.30 20.46 13.07
#